data_c531a4c6941094f608944f733ebe1d55
#
_entry.id   c531a4c6941094f608944f733ebe1d55
#
_cell.length_a   1.000
_cell.length_b   1.000
_cell.length_c   1.000
_cell.angle_alpha   90.00
_cell.angle_beta   90.00
_cell.angle_gamma   90.00
#
_symmetry.space_group_name_H-M   'P 1'
#
loop_
_entity.id
_entity.type
_entity.pdbx_description
1 polymer ?
#
loop_
_entity_poly.entity_id
_entity_poly.type
_entity_poly.pdbx_seq_one_letter_code
_entity_poly.pdbx_strand_id
1 'polypeptide(L)'
;MMKSVLIAVVSAVQAYLLGSIDTGILVSKFLYHDDVRKYGSGAAGMTNMLRTFGKKAAALTAFGDVLKGVLAVCIGRWLFTQMPESTTLSPYLAVYLAAIFAIIGHLKPLYFGFKGGKGVLVAGGTILAIQPVLIPFLAVIFLACLLPTGMVSLGSVTMAALYPVLTILYGVFRGYSAADLTVCTIGSVIMGAMVIYMHRSNIQRIREGKEYRFGPHGKK
;
A
#
# COMPACT_ATOMS: atom_id res chain seq x y z
N MET A 1 -26.47 -11.24 -11.51
CA MET A 1 -26.12 -11.06 -10.08
C MET A 1 -25.09 -12.11 -9.60
N MET A 2 -25.34 -13.41 -9.68
CA MET A 2 -24.40 -14.45 -9.21
C MET A 2 -23.02 -14.40 -9.88
N LYS A 3 -22.93 -14.24 -11.21
CA LYS A 3 -21.66 -14.10 -11.95
C LYS A 3 -20.83 -12.88 -11.48
N SER A 4 -21.47 -11.73 -11.23
CA SER A 4 -20.77 -10.52 -10.76
C SER A 4 -20.21 -10.69 -9.35
N VAL A 5 -20.96 -11.35 -8.46
CA VAL A 5 -20.48 -11.69 -7.10
C VAL A 5 -19.29 -12.63 -7.16
N LEU A 6 -19.35 -13.68 -8.01
CA LEU A 6 -18.23 -14.60 -8.17
C LEU A 6 -16.96 -13.89 -8.66
N ILE A 7 -17.08 -13.03 -9.66
CA ILE A 7 -15.94 -12.24 -10.18
C ILE A 7 -15.35 -11.33 -9.09
N ALA A 8 -16.19 -10.67 -8.29
CA ALA A 8 -15.72 -9.84 -7.18
C ALA A 8 -14.96 -10.65 -6.12
N VAL A 9 -15.48 -11.85 -5.77
CA VAL A 9 -14.81 -12.76 -4.83
C VAL A 9 -13.47 -13.23 -5.40
N VAL A 10 -13.43 -13.66 -6.66
CA VAL A 10 -12.18 -14.09 -7.33
C VAL A 10 -11.17 -12.94 -7.36
N SER A 11 -11.61 -11.71 -7.66
CA SER A 11 -10.76 -10.52 -7.63
C SER A 11 -10.17 -10.26 -6.24
N ALA A 12 -10.98 -10.37 -5.19
CA ALA A 12 -10.51 -10.20 -3.83
C ALA A 12 -9.51 -11.28 -3.40
N VAL A 13 -9.82 -12.55 -3.69
CA VAL A 13 -8.96 -13.68 -3.33
C VAL A 13 -7.62 -13.62 -4.04
N GLN A 14 -7.59 -13.39 -5.37
CA GLN A 14 -6.33 -13.29 -6.11
C GLN A 14 -5.47 -12.13 -5.59
N ALA A 15 -6.09 -10.97 -5.31
CA ALA A 15 -5.38 -9.80 -4.79
C ALA A 15 -4.80 -10.06 -3.39
N TYR A 16 -5.55 -10.74 -2.52
CA TYR A 16 -5.06 -11.15 -1.20
C TYR A 16 -3.88 -12.13 -1.30
N LEU A 17 -3.97 -13.12 -2.18
CA LEU A 17 -2.90 -14.10 -2.39
C LEU A 17 -1.63 -13.44 -2.95
N LEU A 18 -1.76 -12.57 -3.96
CA LEU A 18 -0.63 -11.75 -4.46
C LEU A 18 -0.05 -10.85 -3.37
N GLY A 19 -0.89 -10.16 -2.64
CA GLY A 19 -0.49 -9.32 -1.52
C GLY A 19 0.28 -10.09 -0.45
N SER A 20 -0.11 -11.35 -0.21
CA SER A 20 0.52 -12.26 0.76
C SER A 20 1.94 -12.70 0.37
N ILE A 21 2.38 -12.50 -0.88
CA ILE A 21 3.78 -12.68 -1.28
C ILE A 21 4.59 -11.51 -0.69
N ASP A 22 5.12 -11.68 0.52
CA ASP A 22 5.88 -10.64 1.20
C ASP A 22 7.33 -10.61 0.73
N THR A 23 7.66 -9.64 -0.12
CA THR A 23 8.97 -9.54 -0.76
C THR A 23 10.08 -9.31 0.25
N GLY A 24 9.84 -8.56 1.32
CA GLY A 24 10.82 -8.33 2.37
C GLY A 24 11.22 -9.63 3.09
N ILE A 25 10.22 -10.48 3.39
CA ILE A 25 10.48 -11.80 4.01
C ILE A 25 11.21 -12.72 3.01
N LEU A 26 10.79 -12.75 1.75
CA LEU A 26 11.44 -13.57 0.73
C LEU A 26 12.91 -13.15 0.53
N VAL A 27 13.17 -11.86 0.31
CA VAL A 27 14.52 -11.33 0.13
C VAL A 27 15.38 -11.62 1.36
N SER A 28 14.87 -11.40 2.58
CA SER A 28 15.65 -11.66 3.80
C SER A 28 15.98 -13.13 3.96
N LYS A 29 15.04 -14.03 3.68
CA LYS A 29 15.28 -15.48 3.82
C LYS A 29 16.18 -16.06 2.73
N PHE A 30 15.94 -15.70 1.46
CA PHE A 30 16.68 -16.32 0.35
C PHE A 30 18.06 -15.70 0.08
N LEU A 31 18.22 -14.39 0.29
CA LEU A 31 19.50 -13.72 0.00
C LEU A 31 20.37 -13.51 1.24
N TYR A 32 19.76 -13.43 2.43
CA TYR A 32 20.49 -13.15 3.67
C TYR A 32 20.37 -14.28 4.71
N HIS A 33 19.65 -15.36 4.38
CA HIS A 33 19.44 -16.54 5.25
C HIS A 33 18.93 -16.21 6.65
N ASP A 34 18.13 -15.12 6.78
CA ASP A 34 17.54 -14.67 8.05
C ASP A 34 16.14 -14.09 7.84
N ASP A 35 15.48 -13.72 8.92
CA ASP A 35 14.13 -13.14 8.89
C ASP A 35 14.16 -11.70 9.40
N VAL A 36 13.88 -10.73 8.50
CA VAL A 36 13.87 -9.29 8.81
C VAL A 36 12.96 -8.92 9.99
N ARG A 37 11.96 -9.75 10.28
CA ARG A 37 11.01 -9.52 11.38
C ARG A 37 11.62 -9.68 12.77
N LYS A 38 12.80 -10.26 12.88
CA LYS A 38 13.58 -10.35 14.14
C LYS A 38 14.29 -9.03 14.48
N TYR A 39 14.34 -8.07 13.54
CA TYR A 39 15.17 -6.86 13.66
C TYR A 39 14.35 -5.58 13.60
N GLY A 40 14.90 -4.53 14.16
CA GLY A 40 14.42 -3.16 14.03
C GLY A 40 12.97 -2.98 14.43
N SER A 41 12.10 -2.65 13.49
CA SER A 41 10.66 -2.45 13.76
C SER A 41 9.84 -3.74 13.77
N GLY A 42 10.41 -4.88 13.46
CA GLY A 42 9.71 -6.15 13.30
C GLY A 42 8.81 -6.25 12.05
N ALA A 43 8.77 -5.20 11.21
CA ALA A 43 7.95 -5.17 10.01
C ALA A 43 8.75 -5.62 8.78
N ALA A 44 8.10 -6.32 7.85
CA ALA A 44 8.73 -6.85 6.63
C ALA A 44 8.75 -5.84 5.47
N GLY A 45 8.92 -4.54 5.75
CA GLY A 45 8.89 -3.49 4.72
C GLY A 45 10.27 -2.93 4.38
N MET A 46 10.35 -2.21 3.24
CA MET A 46 11.57 -1.61 2.69
C MET A 46 12.42 -0.86 3.72
N THR A 47 11.80 -0.07 4.58
CA THR A 47 12.52 0.74 5.59
C THR A 47 13.26 -0.12 6.61
N ASN A 48 12.67 -1.25 7.04
CA ASN A 48 13.34 -2.19 7.93
C ASN A 48 14.42 -2.98 7.21
N MET A 49 14.17 -3.37 5.96
CA MET A 49 15.17 -4.01 5.10
C MET A 49 16.39 -3.11 4.87
N LEU A 50 16.18 -1.80 4.65
CA LEU A 50 17.27 -0.82 4.52
C LEU A 50 18.16 -0.76 5.77
N ARG A 51 17.53 -0.76 6.95
CA ARG A 51 18.25 -0.70 8.23
C ARG A 51 19.05 -1.98 8.53
N THR A 52 18.49 -3.13 8.18
CA THR A 52 19.02 -4.45 8.58
C THR A 52 20.00 -5.00 7.53
N PHE A 53 19.61 -4.95 6.26
CA PHE A 53 20.33 -5.61 5.17
C PHE A 53 20.84 -4.66 4.08
N GLY A 54 20.60 -3.34 4.23
CA GLY A 54 21.14 -2.31 3.35
C GLY A 54 20.35 -2.05 2.07
N LYS A 55 20.95 -1.24 1.18
CA LYS A 55 20.27 -0.65 0.02
C LYS A 55 19.74 -1.67 -0.99
N LYS A 56 20.51 -2.73 -1.28
CA LYS A 56 20.10 -3.78 -2.24
C LYS A 56 18.84 -4.50 -1.78
N ALA A 57 18.80 -4.91 -0.52
CA ALA A 57 17.63 -5.56 0.08
C ALA A 57 16.39 -4.65 0.07
N ALA A 58 16.58 -3.37 0.40
CA ALA A 58 15.52 -2.38 0.36
C ALA A 58 14.95 -2.17 -1.04
N ALA A 59 15.81 -2.05 -2.06
CA ALA A 59 15.41 -1.85 -3.45
C ALA A 59 14.60 -3.04 -3.99
N LEU A 60 15.06 -4.27 -3.74
CA LEU A 60 14.34 -5.48 -4.14
C LEU A 60 12.98 -5.59 -3.45
N THR A 61 12.92 -5.27 -2.15
CA THR A 61 11.66 -5.25 -1.41
C THR A 61 10.71 -4.20 -1.96
N ALA A 62 11.21 -2.99 -2.23
CA ALA A 62 10.40 -1.91 -2.79
C ALA A 62 9.83 -2.28 -4.16
N PHE A 63 10.66 -2.82 -5.05
CA PHE A 63 10.25 -3.25 -6.38
C PHE A 63 9.14 -4.32 -6.30
N GLY A 64 9.35 -5.37 -5.54
CA GLY A 64 8.37 -6.45 -5.46
C GLY A 64 7.07 -6.04 -4.76
N ASP A 65 7.11 -5.17 -3.74
CA ASP A 65 5.91 -4.69 -3.07
C ASP A 65 5.09 -3.75 -3.97
N VAL A 66 5.74 -2.88 -4.75
CA VAL A 66 5.06 -2.06 -5.76
C VAL A 66 4.47 -2.94 -6.87
N LEU A 67 5.28 -3.87 -7.40
CA LEU A 67 4.87 -4.75 -8.51
C LEU A 67 3.62 -5.57 -8.15
N LYS A 68 3.59 -6.21 -6.97
CA LYS A 68 2.41 -7.00 -6.57
C LYS A 68 1.15 -6.15 -6.42
N GLY A 69 1.29 -4.89 -5.96
CA GLY A 69 0.18 -3.94 -5.90
C GLY A 69 -0.36 -3.58 -7.28
N VAL A 70 0.52 -3.30 -8.23
CA VAL A 70 0.16 -3.05 -9.64
C VAL A 70 -0.54 -4.27 -10.24
N LEU A 71 0.06 -5.45 -10.12
CA LEU A 71 -0.49 -6.69 -10.69
C LEU A 71 -1.87 -7.02 -10.12
N ALA A 72 -2.07 -6.87 -8.81
CA ALA A 72 -3.36 -7.14 -8.17
C ALA A 72 -4.48 -6.27 -8.77
N VAL A 73 -4.21 -4.98 -8.97
CA VAL A 73 -5.17 -4.03 -9.56
C VAL A 73 -5.39 -4.31 -11.05
N CYS A 74 -4.33 -4.59 -11.82
CA CYS A 74 -4.46 -4.91 -13.24
C CYS A 74 -5.31 -6.16 -13.47
N ILE A 75 -5.08 -7.22 -12.69
CA ILE A 75 -5.88 -8.45 -12.75
C ILE A 75 -7.33 -8.17 -12.32
N GLY A 76 -7.55 -7.42 -11.23
CA GLY A 76 -8.89 -7.02 -10.80
C GLY A 76 -9.65 -6.23 -11.85
N ARG A 77 -8.96 -5.31 -12.55
CA ARG A 77 -9.53 -4.55 -13.68
C ARG A 77 -9.90 -5.46 -14.84
N TRP A 78 -9.01 -6.39 -15.20
CA TRP A 78 -9.28 -7.37 -16.26
C TRP A 78 -10.46 -8.29 -15.88
N LEU A 79 -10.53 -8.78 -14.66
CA LEU A 79 -11.66 -9.60 -14.19
C LEU A 79 -12.98 -8.83 -14.28
N PHE A 80 -12.98 -7.53 -14.02
CA PHE A 80 -14.17 -6.70 -14.13
C PHE A 80 -14.70 -6.66 -15.58
N THR A 81 -13.84 -6.67 -16.60
CA THR A 81 -14.28 -6.72 -18.00
C THR A 81 -15.03 -8.00 -18.38
N GLN A 82 -14.94 -9.04 -17.52
CA GLN A 82 -15.67 -10.30 -17.70
C GLN A 82 -17.08 -10.27 -17.07
N MET A 83 -17.45 -9.17 -16.42
CA MET A 83 -18.81 -8.99 -15.88
C MET A 83 -19.82 -8.81 -17.02
N PRO A 84 -21.11 -9.16 -16.79
CA PRO A 84 -22.17 -8.90 -17.76
C PRO A 84 -22.27 -7.41 -18.11
N GLU A 85 -22.59 -7.08 -19.38
CA GLU A 85 -22.78 -5.70 -19.84
C GLU A 85 -23.89 -4.96 -19.08
N SER A 86 -24.88 -5.68 -18.55
CA SER A 86 -25.95 -5.13 -17.70
C SER A 86 -25.47 -4.72 -16.29
N THR A 87 -24.18 -4.84 -15.98
CA THR A 87 -23.64 -4.47 -14.68
C THR A 87 -23.59 -2.96 -14.54
N THR A 88 -24.35 -2.41 -13.60
CA THR A 88 -24.38 -0.96 -13.27
C THR A 88 -23.31 -0.56 -12.24
N LEU A 89 -22.43 -1.48 -11.85
CA LEU A 89 -21.40 -1.22 -10.86
C LEU A 89 -20.29 -0.34 -11.43
N SER A 90 -19.82 0.61 -10.63
CA SER A 90 -18.64 1.42 -10.97
C SER A 90 -17.42 0.55 -11.28
N PRO A 91 -16.68 0.80 -12.37
CA PRO A 91 -15.44 0.09 -12.67
C PRO A 91 -14.37 0.31 -11.60
N TYR A 92 -14.45 1.39 -10.85
CA TYR A 92 -13.55 1.66 -9.73
C TYR A 92 -13.77 0.72 -8.55
N LEU A 93 -14.95 0.10 -8.40
CA LEU A 93 -15.20 -0.87 -7.34
C LEU A 93 -14.23 -2.07 -7.42
N ALA A 94 -14.02 -2.60 -8.62
CA ALA A 94 -13.12 -3.75 -8.80
C ALA A 94 -11.66 -3.42 -8.47
N VAL A 95 -11.18 -2.26 -8.93
CA VAL A 95 -9.78 -1.87 -8.70
C VAL A 95 -9.50 -1.52 -7.24
N TYR A 96 -10.44 -0.85 -6.55
CA TYR A 96 -10.30 -0.59 -5.12
C TYR A 96 -10.48 -1.85 -4.27
N LEU A 97 -11.36 -2.76 -4.66
CA LEU A 97 -11.48 -4.07 -4.02
C LEU A 97 -10.14 -4.83 -4.10
N ALA A 98 -9.57 -4.94 -5.28
CA ALA A 98 -8.27 -5.57 -5.48
C ALA A 98 -7.16 -4.85 -4.67
N ALA A 99 -7.13 -3.51 -4.66
CA ALA A 99 -6.16 -2.74 -3.90
C ALA A 99 -6.24 -3.02 -2.39
N ILE A 100 -7.44 -2.97 -1.82
CA ILE A 100 -7.69 -3.22 -0.40
C ILE A 100 -7.23 -4.64 -0.03
N PHE A 101 -7.62 -5.66 -0.81
CA PHE A 101 -7.25 -7.04 -0.51
C PHE A 101 -5.76 -7.32 -0.73
N ALA A 102 -5.09 -6.66 -1.69
CA ALA A 102 -3.64 -6.73 -1.83
C ALA A 102 -2.92 -6.14 -0.61
N ILE A 103 -3.41 -5.01 -0.10
CA ILE A 103 -2.88 -4.42 1.14
C ILE A 103 -3.12 -5.35 2.32
N ILE A 104 -4.33 -5.90 2.51
CA ILE A 104 -4.63 -6.88 3.58
C ILE A 104 -3.69 -8.07 3.49
N GLY A 105 -3.45 -8.61 2.29
CA GLY A 105 -2.51 -9.69 2.06
C GLY A 105 -1.09 -9.37 2.54
N HIS A 106 -0.60 -8.16 2.25
CA HIS A 106 0.71 -7.72 2.73
C HIS A 106 0.75 -7.47 4.25
N LEU A 107 -0.33 -6.96 4.85
CA LEU A 107 -0.40 -6.73 6.31
C LEU A 107 -0.51 -8.05 7.08
N LYS A 108 -1.25 -9.01 6.52
CA LYS A 108 -1.56 -10.30 7.09
C LYS A 108 -1.30 -11.42 6.08
N PRO A 109 -0.02 -11.65 5.74
CA PRO A 109 0.35 -12.58 4.67
C PRO A 109 0.08 -14.03 5.08
N LEU A 110 -0.73 -14.73 4.27
CA LEU A 110 -1.09 -16.13 4.47
C LEU A 110 0.14 -17.03 4.57
N TYR A 111 1.12 -16.82 3.70
CA TYR A 111 2.30 -17.68 3.57
C TYR A 111 3.32 -17.49 4.70
N PHE A 112 3.16 -16.47 5.55
CA PHE A 112 4.17 -16.08 6.55
C PHE A 112 3.59 -15.87 7.96
N GLY A 113 2.53 -16.62 8.30
CA GLY A 113 1.94 -16.62 9.63
C GLY A 113 1.24 -15.32 9.99
N PHE A 114 0.67 -14.63 9.01
CA PHE A 114 -0.11 -13.40 9.18
C PHE A 114 0.66 -12.22 9.82
N LYS A 115 2.00 -12.22 9.70
CA LYS A 115 2.89 -11.16 10.20
C LYS A 115 3.70 -10.59 9.04
N GLY A 116 3.25 -9.48 8.47
CA GLY A 116 3.84 -8.81 7.30
C GLY A 116 4.33 -7.40 7.58
N GLY A 117 4.23 -6.52 6.57
CA GLY A 117 4.67 -5.13 6.63
C GLY A 117 3.56 -4.14 6.99
N LYS A 118 3.72 -2.87 6.57
CA LYS A 118 2.77 -1.77 6.86
C LYS A 118 1.98 -1.31 5.64
N GLY A 119 2.24 -1.87 4.47
CA GLY A 119 1.45 -1.68 3.26
C GLY A 119 1.73 -0.41 2.46
N VAL A 120 2.68 0.44 2.82
CA VAL A 120 2.93 1.73 2.15
C VAL A 120 3.26 1.56 0.66
N LEU A 121 4.22 0.69 0.33
CA LEU A 121 4.64 0.47 -1.05
C LEU A 121 3.63 -0.34 -1.86
N VAL A 122 2.93 -1.26 -1.23
CA VAL A 122 1.82 -1.97 -1.89
C VAL A 122 0.69 -0.99 -2.21
N ALA A 123 0.32 -0.11 -1.26
CA ALA A 123 -0.63 0.97 -1.51
C ALA A 123 -0.14 1.90 -2.63
N GLY A 124 1.15 2.28 -2.62
CA GLY A 124 1.75 3.05 -3.71
C GLY A 124 1.63 2.36 -5.07
N GLY A 125 1.89 1.06 -5.15
CA GLY A 125 1.73 0.26 -6.36
C GLY A 125 0.27 0.18 -6.83
N THR A 126 -0.68 0.01 -5.91
CA THR A 126 -2.11 0.03 -6.26
C THR A 126 -2.55 1.40 -6.74
N ILE A 127 -2.12 2.49 -6.09
CA ILE A 127 -2.42 3.87 -6.53
C ILE A 127 -1.81 4.14 -7.91
N LEU A 128 -0.59 3.69 -8.16
CA LEU A 128 0.06 3.79 -9.48
C LEU A 128 -0.79 3.13 -10.59
N ALA A 129 -1.43 2.01 -10.30
CA ALA A 129 -2.30 1.33 -11.25
C ALA A 129 -3.70 1.95 -11.38
N ILE A 130 -4.24 2.57 -10.31
CA ILE A 130 -5.59 3.19 -10.30
C ILE A 130 -5.54 4.62 -10.82
N GLN A 131 -4.68 5.45 -10.24
CA GLN A 131 -4.60 6.91 -10.46
C GLN A 131 -3.13 7.36 -10.49
N PRO A 132 -2.34 7.01 -11.54
CA PRO A 132 -0.90 7.26 -11.58
C PRO A 132 -0.54 8.74 -11.41
N VAL A 133 -1.44 9.64 -11.81
CA VAL A 133 -1.24 11.09 -11.68
C VAL A 133 -1.12 11.57 -10.24
N LEU A 134 -1.63 10.81 -9.26
CA LEU A 134 -1.51 11.17 -7.84
C LEU A 134 -0.14 10.83 -7.24
N ILE A 135 0.64 9.95 -7.88
CA ILE A 135 1.95 9.51 -7.36
C ILE A 135 2.93 10.68 -7.12
N PRO A 136 3.15 11.60 -8.08
CA PRO A 136 4.06 12.73 -7.85
C PRO A 136 3.59 13.63 -6.70
N PHE A 137 2.29 13.88 -6.55
CA PHE A 137 1.77 14.68 -5.42
C PHE A 137 2.00 13.99 -4.07
N LEU A 138 1.74 12.68 -3.99
CA LEU A 138 2.00 11.90 -2.80
C LEU A 138 3.50 11.83 -2.49
N ALA A 139 4.36 11.74 -3.50
CA ALA A 139 5.81 11.79 -3.33
C ALA A 139 6.28 13.15 -2.78
N VAL A 140 5.75 14.26 -3.27
CA VAL A 140 6.04 15.60 -2.74
C VAL A 140 5.63 15.71 -1.28
N ILE A 141 4.43 15.27 -0.90
CA ILE A 141 3.96 15.26 0.49
C ILE A 141 4.90 14.43 1.37
N PHE A 142 5.27 13.23 0.90
CA PHE A 142 6.19 12.35 1.62
C PHE A 142 7.55 13.01 1.84
N LEU A 143 8.14 13.60 0.80
CA LEU A 143 9.44 14.26 0.85
C LEU A 143 9.40 15.54 1.70
N ALA A 144 8.31 16.31 1.65
CA ALA A 144 8.11 17.48 2.49
C ALA A 144 8.12 17.17 4.01
N CYS A 145 7.73 15.93 4.37
CA CYS A 145 7.86 15.45 5.75
C CYS A 145 9.24 14.84 6.02
N LEU A 146 9.75 14.02 5.08
CA LEU A 146 10.98 13.27 5.27
C LEU A 146 12.23 14.16 5.34
N LEU A 147 12.36 15.12 4.42
CA LEU A 147 13.57 15.93 4.29
C LEU A 147 13.86 16.77 5.55
N PRO A 148 12.88 17.49 6.15
CA PRO A 148 13.16 18.28 7.34
C PRO A 148 13.23 17.46 8.63
N THR A 149 12.61 16.27 8.70
CA THR A 149 12.48 15.53 9.96
C THR A 149 13.31 14.24 10.02
N GLY A 150 13.69 13.70 8.88
CA GLY A 150 14.30 12.38 8.75
C GLY A 150 13.34 11.20 9.03
N MET A 151 12.04 11.46 9.27
CA MET A 151 11.07 10.45 9.69
C MET A 151 10.25 9.91 8.51
N VAL A 152 10.60 8.72 8.01
CA VAL A 152 9.85 8.00 6.97
C VAL A 152 8.39 7.75 7.38
N SER A 153 8.16 7.42 8.64
CA SER A 153 6.82 7.14 9.17
C SER A 153 5.91 8.37 9.18
N LEU A 154 6.44 9.56 9.46
CA LEU A 154 5.68 10.80 9.39
C LEU A 154 5.22 11.06 7.96
N GLY A 155 6.12 10.96 6.97
CA GLY A 155 5.76 11.09 5.56
C GLY A 155 4.71 10.08 5.12
N SER A 156 4.85 8.81 5.56
CA SER A 156 3.90 7.74 5.23
C SER A 156 2.50 8.02 5.79
N VAL A 157 2.40 8.45 7.04
CA VAL A 157 1.11 8.75 7.70
C VAL A 157 0.44 9.98 7.07
N THR A 158 1.22 11.06 6.82
CA THR A 158 0.70 12.29 6.20
C THR A 158 0.20 12.03 4.78
N MET A 159 0.98 11.31 3.97
CA MET A 159 0.60 10.90 2.62
C MET A 159 -0.68 10.04 2.64
N ALA A 160 -0.79 9.07 3.57
CA ALA A 160 -1.97 8.21 3.69
C ALA A 160 -3.22 8.98 4.12
N ALA A 161 -3.08 10.00 4.98
CA ALA A 161 -4.19 10.86 5.41
C ALA A 161 -4.67 11.79 4.29
N LEU A 162 -3.75 12.28 3.43
CA LEU A 162 -4.08 13.20 2.33
C LEU A 162 -4.50 12.48 1.04
N TYR A 163 -4.24 11.17 0.91
CA TYR A 163 -4.63 10.42 -0.28
C TYR A 163 -6.14 10.51 -0.61
N PRO A 164 -7.08 10.37 0.34
CA PRO A 164 -8.51 10.57 0.06
C PRO A 164 -8.83 11.98 -0.45
N VAL A 165 -8.19 13.00 0.12
CA VAL A 165 -8.40 14.39 -0.31
C VAL A 165 -7.96 14.59 -1.76
N LEU A 166 -6.78 14.08 -2.12
CA LEU A 166 -6.28 14.13 -3.50
C LEU A 166 -7.17 13.33 -4.46
N THR A 167 -7.70 12.20 -4.01
CA THR A 167 -8.64 11.37 -4.80
C THR A 167 -9.92 12.14 -5.12
N ILE A 168 -10.50 12.83 -4.13
CA ILE A 168 -11.70 13.66 -4.32
C ILE A 168 -11.42 14.81 -5.29
N LEU A 169 -10.35 15.57 -5.05
CA LEU A 169 -9.97 16.70 -5.91
C LEU A 169 -9.75 16.25 -7.36
N TYR A 170 -9.04 15.14 -7.54
CA TYR A 170 -8.81 14.56 -8.87
C TYR A 170 -10.12 14.10 -9.53
N GLY A 171 -11.00 13.40 -8.79
CA GLY A 171 -12.29 12.93 -9.32
C GLY A 171 -13.22 14.08 -9.73
N VAL A 172 -13.29 15.14 -8.93
CA VAL A 172 -14.03 16.38 -9.27
C VAL A 172 -13.44 17.03 -10.52
N PHE A 173 -12.12 17.19 -10.58
CA PHE A 173 -11.44 17.75 -11.76
C PHE A 173 -11.66 16.93 -13.04
N ARG A 174 -11.74 15.60 -12.90
CA ARG A 174 -11.99 14.66 -14.03
C ARG A 174 -13.46 14.50 -14.39
N GLY A 175 -14.38 15.15 -13.66
CA GLY A 175 -15.81 15.03 -13.90
C GLY A 175 -16.35 13.62 -13.62
N TYR A 176 -15.85 12.94 -12.59
CA TYR A 176 -16.36 11.62 -12.19
C TYR A 176 -17.85 11.71 -11.85
N SER A 177 -18.61 10.66 -12.20
CA SER A 177 -19.99 10.52 -11.74
C SER A 177 -20.04 10.47 -10.20
N ALA A 178 -21.20 10.82 -9.62
CA ALA A 178 -21.38 10.73 -8.16
C ALA A 178 -21.10 9.31 -7.62
N ALA A 179 -21.47 8.28 -8.37
CA ALA A 179 -21.22 6.88 -8.01
C ALA A 179 -19.71 6.56 -8.02
N ASP A 180 -19.00 6.96 -9.07
CA ASP A 180 -17.55 6.73 -9.18
C ASP A 180 -16.78 7.49 -8.11
N LEU A 181 -17.13 8.77 -7.88
CA LEU A 181 -16.50 9.59 -6.85
C LEU A 181 -16.71 8.99 -5.46
N THR A 182 -17.92 8.48 -5.18
CA THR A 182 -18.21 7.81 -3.90
C THR A 182 -17.35 6.56 -3.71
N VAL A 183 -17.28 5.70 -4.71
CA VAL A 183 -16.46 4.48 -4.65
C VAL A 183 -14.98 4.81 -4.47
N CYS A 184 -14.45 5.77 -5.23
CA CYS A 184 -13.05 6.20 -5.12
C CYS A 184 -12.76 6.79 -3.74
N THR A 185 -13.66 7.60 -3.21
CA THR A 185 -13.53 8.22 -1.87
C THR A 185 -13.52 7.15 -0.78
N ILE A 186 -14.49 6.25 -0.77
CA ILE A 186 -14.57 5.17 0.23
C ILE A 186 -13.33 4.28 0.16
N GLY A 187 -12.94 3.87 -1.04
CA GLY A 187 -11.77 3.02 -1.26
C GLY A 187 -10.47 3.68 -0.78
N SER A 188 -10.27 4.96 -1.11
CA SER A 188 -9.09 5.72 -0.68
C SER A 188 -9.05 5.93 0.84
N VAL A 189 -10.18 6.21 1.47
CA VAL A 189 -10.30 6.31 2.94
C VAL A 189 -9.93 4.99 3.62
N ILE A 190 -10.46 3.86 3.14
CA ILE A 190 -10.12 2.54 3.69
C ILE A 190 -8.62 2.27 3.56
N MET A 191 -8.02 2.49 2.39
CA MET A 191 -6.59 2.28 2.17
C MET A 191 -5.74 3.18 3.08
N GLY A 192 -6.07 4.47 3.18
CA GLY A 192 -5.39 5.41 4.06
C GLY A 192 -5.49 5.01 5.53
N ALA A 193 -6.69 4.66 5.99
CA ALA A 193 -6.93 4.21 7.37
C ALA A 193 -6.13 2.94 7.71
N MET A 194 -6.03 1.97 6.80
CA MET A 194 -5.22 0.77 7.01
C MET A 194 -3.74 1.10 7.20
N VAL A 195 -3.16 1.96 6.36
CA VAL A 195 -1.77 2.41 6.49
C VAL A 195 -1.55 3.16 7.81
N ILE A 196 -2.43 4.10 8.16
CA ILE A 196 -2.35 4.85 9.42
C ILE A 196 -2.43 3.92 10.63
N TYR A 197 -3.38 2.98 10.64
CA TYR A 197 -3.52 1.99 11.71
C TYR A 197 -2.26 1.16 11.91
N MET A 198 -1.61 0.73 10.81
CA MET A 198 -0.36 -0.02 10.88
C MET A 198 0.84 0.83 11.36
N HIS A 199 0.70 2.15 11.35
CA HIS A 199 1.69 3.09 11.89
C HIS A 199 1.42 3.54 13.34
N ARG A 200 0.44 2.96 14.05
CA ARG A 200 0.08 3.38 15.43
C ARG A 200 1.27 3.42 16.40
N SER A 201 2.16 2.42 16.34
CA SER A 201 3.38 2.40 17.15
C SER A 201 4.40 3.47 16.74
N ASN A 202 4.46 3.83 15.45
CA ASN A 202 5.29 4.92 14.99
C ASN A 202 4.72 6.27 15.44
N ILE A 203 3.40 6.46 15.33
CA ILE A 203 2.70 7.66 15.78
C ILE A 203 2.96 7.89 17.27
N GLN A 204 2.90 6.83 18.07
CA GLN A 204 3.25 6.91 19.49
C GLN A 204 4.70 7.37 19.69
N ARG A 205 5.68 6.74 19.00
CA ARG A 205 7.09 7.14 19.09
C ARG A 205 7.35 8.56 18.57
N ILE A 206 6.62 9.02 17.57
CA ILE A 206 6.70 10.42 17.10
C ILE A 206 6.26 11.37 18.22
N ARG A 207 5.13 11.11 18.88
CA ARG A 207 4.62 11.90 20.01
C ARG A 207 5.59 11.93 21.20
N GLU A 208 6.29 10.82 21.44
CA GLU A 208 7.30 10.69 22.48
C GLU A 208 8.69 11.24 22.08
N GLY A 209 8.87 11.73 20.86
CA GLY A 209 10.17 12.19 20.34
C GLY A 209 11.20 11.05 20.11
N LYS A 210 10.76 9.78 20.08
CA LYS A 210 11.60 8.57 20.00
C LYS A 210 11.58 7.89 18.63
N GLU A 211 10.93 8.49 17.63
CA GLU A 211 10.86 7.87 16.29
C GLU A 211 12.22 7.93 15.60
N TYR A 212 12.49 6.86 14.84
CA TYR A 212 13.74 6.74 14.09
C TYR A 212 13.84 7.79 12.99
N ARG A 213 15.01 8.42 12.89
CA ARG A 213 15.33 9.45 11.90
C ARG A 213 16.46 8.97 10.99
N PHE A 214 16.32 9.22 9.69
CA PHE A 214 17.35 8.95 8.70
C PHE A 214 18.20 10.20 8.40
N GLY A 215 19.38 9.96 7.85
CA GLY A 215 20.29 11.03 7.39
C GLY A 215 20.84 11.89 8.53
N PRO A 216 21.08 13.20 8.28
CA PRO A 216 21.70 14.10 9.25
C PRO A 216 20.93 14.25 10.58
N HIS A 217 19.65 13.92 10.57
CA HIS A 217 18.75 13.97 11.73
C HIS A 217 18.81 12.70 12.60
N GLY A 218 19.51 11.64 12.13
CA GLY A 218 19.70 10.39 12.89
C GLY A 218 20.73 10.63 14.02
N LYS A 219 20.38 10.21 15.27
CA LYS A 219 21.42 10.10 16.29
C LYS A 219 22.42 9.02 15.86
N LYS A 220 23.71 9.34 15.90
CA LYS A 220 24.79 8.35 15.76
C LYS A 220 24.71 7.33 16.87
#